data_8f643de65d24416565ae7911b0d644e7
#
_entry.id   8f643de65d24416565ae7911b0d644e7
#
_cell.length_a   1.000
_cell.length_b   1.000
_cell.length_c   1.000
_cell.angle_alpha   90.00
_cell.angle_beta   90.00
_cell.angle_gamma   90.00
#
_symmetry.space_group_name_H-M   'P 1'
#
loop_
_entity.id
_entity.type
_entity.pdbx_description
1 polymer ?
#
loop_
_entity_poly.entity_id
_entity_poly.type
_entity_poly.pdbx_seq_one_letter_code
_entity_poly.pdbx_strand_id
1 'polypeptide(L)'
;MTQNASGNDYPLSEVPMHARKGLASTAMVLLGFTFFTATMFAGGKLGVAFGFAEMMAVIIVGNLLLGLYAAGLGYIAFKSGLNSVLMGRFCFGEVGSKLSDLILGFTQIGWYAWGPARSEEHTSELQSL
;
A
#
# COMPACT_ATOMS: atom_id res chain seq x y z
N MET A 1 19.40 24.53 -20.64
CA MET A 1 18.88 23.15 -20.76
C MET A 1 17.70 23.02 -19.82
N THR A 2 16.51 23.12 -20.34
CA THR A 2 15.25 23.02 -19.59
C THR A 2 15.01 21.53 -19.28
N GLN A 3 15.28 21.11 -18.04
CA GLN A 3 14.86 19.80 -17.58
C GLN A 3 13.34 19.79 -17.46
N ASN A 4 12.70 18.95 -18.26
CA ASN A 4 11.27 18.70 -18.23
C ASN A 4 10.84 18.23 -16.84
N ALA A 5 9.94 18.97 -16.21
CA ALA A 5 9.44 18.78 -14.85
C ALA A 5 8.44 17.59 -14.69
N SER A 6 8.42 16.63 -15.62
CA SER A 6 7.46 15.55 -15.62
C SER A 6 8.10 14.17 -15.43
N GLY A 7 8.81 13.97 -14.36
CA GLY A 7 9.39 12.65 -14.08
C GLY A 7 10.55 12.61 -13.11
N ASN A 8 10.73 13.61 -12.29
CA ASN A 8 11.73 13.54 -11.23
C ASN A 8 11.18 12.74 -10.05
N ASP A 9 11.18 11.42 -10.19
CA ASP A 9 11.21 10.56 -9.03
C ASP A 9 12.57 10.82 -8.35
N TYR A 10 12.54 11.13 -7.07
CA TYR A 10 13.74 11.37 -6.25
C TYR A 10 14.18 10.07 -5.54
N PRO A 11 14.72 9.07 -6.28
CA PRO A 11 14.97 7.75 -5.72
C PRO A 11 16.12 7.72 -4.73
N LEU A 12 17.03 8.68 -4.82
CA LEU A 12 18.27 8.74 -4.04
C LEU A 12 18.45 10.05 -3.26
N SER A 13 17.43 10.91 -3.23
CA SER A 13 17.50 12.20 -2.54
C SER A 13 16.17 12.56 -1.88
N GLU A 14 16.22 13.47 -0.92
CA GLU A 14 15.02 14.02 -0.30
C GLU A 14 14.16 14.79 -1.31
N VAL A 15 12.86 14.61 -1.20
CA VAL A 15 11.89 15.36 -2.03
C VAL A 15 11.81 16.79 -1.50
N PRO A 16 12.14 17.81 -2.32
CA PRO A 16 12.06 19.21 -1.90
C PRO A 16 10.61 19.61 -1.59
N MET A 17 10.43 20.57 -0.69
CA MET A 17 9.10 20.98 -0.19
C MET A 17 8.15 21.40 -1.31
N HIS A 18 8.64 22.05 -2.36
CA HIS A 18 7.82 22.49 -3.50
C HIS A 18 7.31 21.32 -4.39
N ALA A 19 7.96 20.16 -4.34
CA ALA A 19 7.58 18.97 -5.10
C ALA A 19 6.69 18.01 -4.30
N ARG A 20 6.46 18.28 -2.99
CA ARG A 20 5.59 17.46 -2.14
C ARG A 20 4.13 17.68 -2.47
N LYS A 21 3.39 16.58 -2.63
CA LYS A 21 1.96 16.63 -2.92
C LYS A 21 1.18 17.08 -1.71
N GLY A 22 0.11 17.85 -1.96
CA GLY A 22 -0.79 18.30 -0.91
C GLY A 22 -1.62 17.17 -0.28
N LEU A 23 -2.15 17.44 0.90
CA LEU A 23 -2.96 16.48 1.67
C LEU A 23 -4.14 15.92 0.86
N ALA A 24 -4.87 16.77 0.15
CA ALA A 24 -6.03 16.37 -0.65
C ALA A 24 -5.66 15.37 -1.77
N SER A 25 -4.57 15.65 -2.50
CA SER A 25 -4.09 14.76 -3.56
C SER A 25 -3.65 13.40 -3.00
N THR A 26 -2.92 13.39 -1.89
CA THR A 26 -2.48 12.17 -1.23
C THR A 26 -3.66 11.37 -0.66
N ALA A 27 -4.63 12.06 -0.04
CA ALA A 27 -5.84 11.42 0.48
C ALA A 27 -6.67 10.76 -0.63
N MET A 28 -6.80 11.38 -1.80
CA MET A 28 -7.51 10.79 -2.94
C MET A 28 -6.83 9.54 -3.48
N VAL A 29 -5.50 9.53 -3.55
CA VAL A 29 -4.74 8.33 -3.96
C VAL A 29 -4.93 7.20 -2.96
N LEU A 30 -4.84 7.49 -1.66
CA LEU A 30 -5.05 6.50 -0.60
C LEU A 30 -6.49 5.97 -0.61
N LEU A 31 -7.47 6.84 -0.81
CA LEU A 31 -8.87 6.44 -0.94
C LEU A 31 -9.07 5.50 -2.12
N GLY A 32 -8.53 5.84 -3.29
CA GLY A 32 -8.58 4.98 -4.48
C GLY A 32 -7.93 3.61 -4.24
N PHE A 33 -6.83 3.58 -3.52
CA PHE A 33 -6.13 2.34 -3.17
C PHE A 33 -6.94 1.45 -2.19
N THR A 34 -7.74 2.03 -1.30
CA THR A 34 -8.60 1.27 -0.39
C THR A 34 -9.77 0.57 -1.09
N PHE A 35 -10.23 1.08 -2.22
CA PHE A 35 -11.26 0.43 -3.07
C PHE A 35 -10.68 -0.69 -3.97
N PHE A 36 -9.72 -1.42 -3.46
CA PHE A 36 -9.11 -2.52 -4.18
C PHE A 36 -9.90 -3.82 -3.99
N THR A 37 -10.11 -4.55 -5.09
CA THR A 37 -10.94 -5.77 -5.13
C THR A 37 -10.54 -6.82 -4.09
N ALA A 38 -9.24 -6.97 -3.82
CA ALA A 38 -8.73 -7.93 -2.84
C ALA A 38 -9.21 -7.64 -1.41
N THR A 39 -9.32 -6.37 -1.02
CA THR A 39 -9.84 -5.97 0.30
C THR A 39 -11.33 -6.26 0.42
N MET A 40 -12.09 -6.12 -0.66
CA MET A 40 -13.50 -6.48 -0.71
C MET A 40 -13.72 -7.99 -0.52
N PHE A 41 -12.91 -8.82 -1.18
CA PHE A 41 -12.95 -10.28 -0.98
C PHE A 41 -12.59 -10.70 0.44
N ALA A 42 -11.57 -10.10 1.02
CA ALA A 42 -11.19 -10.36 2.42
C ALA A 42 -12.33 -9.99 3.37
N GLY A 43 -12.96 -8.82 3.17
CA GLY A 43 -14.11 -8.38 3.95
C GLY A 43 -15.32 -9.32 3.81
N GLY A 44 -15.61 -9.81 2.60
CA GLY A 44 -16.67 -10.77 2.35
C GLY A 44 -16.47 -12.09 3.09
N LYS A 45 -15.24 -12.62 3.10
CA LYS A 45 -14.90 -13.85 3.85
C LYS A 45 -15.03 -13.66 5.36
N LEU A 46 -14.62 -12.52 5.89
CA LEU A 46 -14.80 -12.19 7.30
C LEU A 46 -16.29 -12.08 7.66
N GLY A 47 -17.10 -11.49 6.80
CA GLY A 47 -18.55 -11.36 7.02
C GLY A 47 -19.30 -12.69 7.10
N VAL A 48 -18.79 -13.75 6.46
CA VAL A 48 -19.36 -15.10 6.55
C VAL A 48 -18.89 -15.83 7.82
N ALA A 49 -17.68 -15.53 8.30
CA ALA A 49 -17.07 -16.23 9.43
C ALA A 49 -17.50 -15.68 10.80
N PHE A 50 -17.87 -14.41 10.88
CA PHE A 50 -18.19 -13.72 12.13
C PHE A 50 -19.63 -13.18 12.13
N GLY A 51 -20.22 -13.09 13.32
CA GLY A 51 -21.47 -12.36 13.51
C GLY A 51 -21.30 -10.85 13.22
N PHE A 52 -22.40 -10.18 12.86
CA PHE A 52 -22.34 -8.76 12.44
C PHE A 52 -21.69 -7.85 13.49
N ALA A 53 -21.98 -8.03 14.78
CA ALA A 53 -21.42 -7.21 15.85
C ALA A 53 -19.90 -7.46 16.02
N GLU A 54 -19.48 -8.72 15.95
CA GLU A 54 -18.06 -9.12 16.04
C GLU A 54 -17.28 -8.59 14.86
N MET A 55 -17.83 -8.73 13.65
CA MET A 55 -17.23 -8.19 12.43
C MET A 55 -17.04 -6.66 12.52
N MET A 56 -18.05 -5.93 13.00
CA MET A 56 -17.96 -4.48 13.19
C MET A 56 -16.86 -4.11 14.18
N ALA A 57 -16.78 -4.80 15.31
CA ALA A 57 -15.73 -4.55 16.31
C ALA A 57 -14.34 -4.78 15.73
N VAL A 58 -14.12 -5.89 15.03
CA VAL A 58 -12.83 -6.20 14.40
C VAL A 58 -12.44 -5.17 13.35
N ILE A 59 -13.39 -4.75 12.51
CA ILE A 59 -13.15 -3.73 11.48
C ILE A 59 -12.78 -2.39 12.13
N ILE A 60 -13.52 -1.94 13.11
CA ILE A 60 -13.27 -0.64 13.76
C ILE A 60 -11.91 -0.65 14.46
N VAL A 61 -11.65 -1.66 15.29
CA VAL A 61 -10.38 -1.75 16.05
C VAL A 61 -9.19 -1.94 15.09
N GLY A 62 -9.32 -2.82 14.12
CA GLY A 62 -8.27 -3.08 13.13
C GLY A 62 -7.93 -1.84 12.30
N ASN A 63 -8.94 -1.14 11.80
CA ASN A 63 -8.72 0.10 11.03
C ASN A 63 -8.17 1.24 11.90
N LEU A 64 -8.56 1.32 13.17
CA LEU A 64 -8.04 2.34 14.08
C LEU A 64 -6.54 2.11 14.36
N LEU A 65 -6.15 0.87 14.63
CA LEU A 65 -4.75 0.51 14.83
C LEU A 65 -3.92 0.73 13.56
N LEU A 66 -4.44 0.31 12.41
CA LEU A 66 -3.78 0.51 11.12
C LEU A 66 -3.66 2.01 10.80
N GLY A 67 -4.69 2.79 11.07
CA GLY A 67 -4.70 4.24 10.88
C GLY A 67 -3.67 4.95 11.75
N LEU A 68 -3.54 4.58 13.01
CA LEU A 68 -2.51 5.12 13.92
C LEU A 68 -1.09 4.77 13.43
N TYR A 69 -0.87 3.53 13.02
CA TYR A 69 0.39 3.09 12.46
C TYR A 69 0.75 3.85 11.17
N ALA A 70 -0.20 3.93 10.25
CA ALA A 70 -0.02 4.65 8.99
C ALA A 70 0.20 6.16 9.20
N ALA A 71 -0.50 6.78 10.15
CA ALA A 71 -0.31 8.19 10.51
C ALA A 71 1.09 8.44 11.07
N GLY A 72 1.61 7.56 11.92
CA GLY A 72 2.97 7.65 12.45
C GLY A 72 4.02 7.57 11.34
N LEU A 73 3.92 6.58 10.47
CA LEU A 73 4.82 6.43 9.31
C LEU A 73 4.70 7.60 8.33
N GLY A 74 3.48 8.05 8.05
CA GLY A 74 3.22 9.19 7.18
C GLY A 74 3.81 10.50 7.73
N TYR A 75 3.73 10.71 9.04
CA TYR A 75 4.36 11.86 9.69
C TYR A 75 5.88 11.85 9.54
N ILE A 76 6.51 10.70 9.77
CA ILE A 76 7.97 10.52 9.61
C ILE A 76 8.35 10.74 8.14
N ALA A 77 7.64 10.12 7.20
CA ALA A 77 7.87 10.28 5.77
C ALA A 77 7.72 11.72 5.30
N PHE A 78 6.71 12.44 5.80
CA PHE A 78 6.50 13.85 5.48
C PHE A 78 7.63 14.73 6.02
N LYS A 79 8.06 14.50 7.25
CA LYS A 79 9.16 15.27 7.88
C LYS A 79 10.50 15.02 7.20
N SER A 80 10.83 13.76 6.92
CA SER A 80 12.11 13.38 6.30
C SER A 80 12.15 13.66 4.79
N GLY A 81 11.01 13.63 4.11
CA GLY A 81 10.96 13.75 2.64
C GLY A 81 11.57 12.55 1.92
N LEU A 82 11.83 11.46 2.63
CA LEU A 82 12.45 10.26 2.10
C LEU A 82 11.40 9.28 1.56
N ASN A 83 11.75 8.59 0.49
CA ASN A 83 10.96 7.45 0.03
C ASN A 83 11.24 6.20 0.91
N SER A 84 10.42 5.16 0.77
CA SER A 84 10.51 3.94 1.58
C SER A 84 11.88 3.25 1.47
N VAL A 85 12.50 3.27 0.29
CA VAL A 85 13.80 2.64 0.04
C VAL A 85 14.91 3.37 0.80
N LEU A 86 14.92 4.71 0.74
CA LEU A 86 15.90 5.53 1.47
C LEU A 86 15.69 5.41 2.98
N MET A 87 14.44 5.41 3.44
CA MET A 87 14.13 5.21 4.85
C MET A 87 14.62 3.83 5.33
N GLY A 88 14.43 2.78 4.53
CA GLY A 88 14.97 1.45 4.79
C GLY A 88 16.50 1.43 4.93
N ARG A 89 17.20 2.17 4.08
CA ARG A 89 18.66 2.29 4.16
C ARG A 89 19.14 2.97 5.44
N PHE A 90 18.44 4.00 5.89
CA PHE A 90 18.76 4.67 7.16
C PHE A 90 18.48 3.79 8.37
N CYS A 91 17.39 3.00 8.35
CA CYS A 91 17.02 2.17 9.49
C CYS A 91 17.80 0.85 9.57
N PHE A 92 18.04 0.21 8.43
CA PHE A 92 18.58 -1.16 8.34
C PHE A 92 19.98 -1.23 7.72
N GLY A 93 20.54 -0.11 7.28
CA GLY A 93 21.80 -0.08 6.57
C GLY A 93 21.70 -0.62 5.13
N GLU A 94 22.82 -0.66 4.40
CA GLU A 94 22.82 -1.09 2.99
C GLU A 94 22.44 -2.55 2.79
N VAL A 95 22.89 -3.43 3.66
CA VAL A 95 22.61 -4.88 3.55
C VAL A 95 21.18 -5.17 3.95
N GLY A 96 20.71 -4.61 5.05
CA GLY A 96 19.34 -4.78 5.52
C GLY A 96 18.29 -4.19 4.57
N SER A 97 18.60 -3.07 3.93
CA SER A 97 17.75 -2.48 2.90
C SER A 97 17.57 -3.39 1.68
N LYS A 98 18.65 -3.99 1.19
CA LYS A 98 18.57 -4.96 0.08
C LYS A 98 17.69 -6.16 0.40
N LEU A 99 17.76 -6.66 1.63
CA LEU A 99 16.88 -7.74 2.09
C LEU A 99 15.42 -7.29 2.15
N SER A 100 15.15 -6.10 2.65
CA SER A 100 13.81 -5.51 2.69
C SER A 100 13.23 -5.33 1.29
N ASP A 101 14.02 -4.81 0.36
CA ASP A 101 13.62 -4.60 -1.04
C ASP A 101 13.35 -5.94 -1.75
N LEU A 102 14.13 -6.98 -1.44
CA LEU A 102 13.91 -8.33 -1.95
C LEU A 102 12.57 -8.90 -1.45
N ILE A 103 12.28 -8.78 -0.15
CA ILE A 103 11.02 -9.23 0.45
C ILE A 103 9.83 -8.49 -0.15
N LEU A 104 9.93 -7.17 -0.29
CA LEU A 104 8.90 -6.35 -0.94
C LEU A 104 8.68 -6.77 -2.39
N GLY A 105 9.75 -7.03 -3.15
CA GLY A 105 9.67 -7.52 -4.52
C GLY A 105 8.93 -8.85 -4.63
N PHE A 106 9.25 -9.82 -3.79
CA PHE A 106 8.55 -11.10 -3.74
C PHE A 106 7.08 -10.94 -3.34
N THR A 107 6.78 -10.04 -2.40
CA THR A 107 5.40 -9.73 -2.00
C THR A 107 4.60 -9.17 -3.18
N GLN A 108 5.18 -8.28 -3.97
CA GLN A 108 4.54 -7.71 -5.15
C GLN A 108 4.28 -8.77 -6.23
N ILE A 109 5.23 -9.67 -6.46
CA ILE A 109 5.04 -10.80 -7.38
C ILE A 109 3.90 -11.70 -6.91
N GLY A 110 3.83 -11.99 -5.61
CA GLY A 110 2.73 -12.77 -5.01
C GLY A 110 1.36 -12.11 -5.21
N TRP A 111 1.26 -10.80 -5.00
CA TRP A 111 0.05 -10.03 -5.26
C TRP A 111 -0.35 -10.02 -6.73
N TYR A 112 0.62 -9.88 -7.63
CA TYR A 112 0.37 -9.93 -9.06
C TYR A 112 -0.14 -11.31 -9.50
N ALA A 113 0.46 -12.39 -9.03
CA ALA A 113 0.03 -13.75 -9.35
C ALA A 113 -1.39 -14.07 -8.82
N TRP A 114 -1.76 -13.53 -7.67
CA TRP A 114 -3.07 -13.74 -7.06
C TRP A 114 -4.22 -13.11 -7.89
N GLY A 115 -3.99 -11.96 -8.50
CA GLY A 115 -5.00 -11.26 -9.32
C GLY A 115 -5.50 -12.09 -10.51
N PRO A 116 -4.62 -12.55 -11.43
CA PRO A 116 -5.00 -13.39 -12.55
C PRO A 116 -5.64 -14.72 -12.13
N ALA A 117 -5.08 -15.41 -11.12
CA ALA A 117 -5.63 -16.66 -10.63
C ALA A 117 -7.10 -16.55 -10.21
N ARG A 118 -7.48 -15.44 -9.57
CA ARG A 118 -8.88 -15.16 -9.20
C ARG A 118 -9.78 -14.88 -10.40
N SER A 119 -9.27 -14.20 -11.42
CA SER A 119 -10.04 -13.92 -12.63
C SER A 119 -10.33 -15.20 -13.42
N GLU A 120 -9.41 -16.16 -13.43
CA GLU A 120 -9.61 -17.46 -14.06
C GLU A 120 -10.66 -18.32 -13.34
N GLU A 121 -10.65 -18.35 -12.00
CA GLU A 121 -11.68 -19.03 -11.21
C GLU A 121 -13.09 -18.50 -11.55
N HIS A 122 -13.28 -17.19 -11.57
CA HIS A 122 -14.57 -16.60 -11.93
C HIS A 122 -14.99 -16.87 -13.36
N THR A 123 -14.05 -16.89 -14.30
CA THR A 123 -14.35 -17.19 -15.71
C THR A 123 -14.76 -18.64 -15.89
N SER A 124 -14.10 -19.58 -15.22
CA SER A 124 -14.44 -20.99 -15.29
C SER A 124 -15.78 -21.31 -14.63
N GLU A 125 -16.13 -20.66 -13.53
CA GLU A 125 -17.45 -20.79 -12.90
C GLU A 125 -18.59 -20.31 -13.81
N LEU A 126 -18.40 -19.18 -14.49
CA LEU A 126 -19.39 -18.65 -15.44
C LEU A 126 -19.53 -19.53 -16.69
N GLN A 127 -18.47 -20.18 -17.14
CA GLN A 127 -18.51 -21.11 -18.26
C GLN A 127 -19.15 -22.46 -17.91
N SER A 128 -19.17 -22.82 -16.63
CA SER A 128 -19.81 -24.07 -16.15
C SER A 128 -21.31 -23.95 -15.96
N LEU A 129 -21.86 -22.76 -16.03
CA LEU A 129 -23.28 -22.45 -15.97
C LEU A 129 -23.94 -22.48 -17.35
#